data_bf71e03f9f7bcf7abe051344db9a13d7
#
_entry.id   bf71e03f9f7bcf7abe051344db9a13d7
#
_cell.length_a   1.000
_cell.length_b   1.000
_cell.length_c   1.000
_cell.angle_alpha   90.00
_cell.angle_beta   90.00
_cell.angle_gamma   90.00
#
_symmetry.space_group_name_H-M   'P 1'
#
loop_
_entity.id
_entity.type
_entity.pdbx_description
1 polymer ?
#
loop_
_entity_poly.entity_id
_entity_poly.type
_entity_poly.pdbx_seq_one_letter_code
_entity_poly.pdbx_strand_id
1 'polypeptide(L)'
;MSLLRTFAAAATATAMSITAVMAQQADGSASSPYRVMLVPADGGTEDGTRADFKPVFDAVTQATGVHFDIKVGQTYATVIEAICSDVIEIAWFGPASYLPAKERGCAELLAVDVNKGASVYYSGIYAHKNSGIATVADLKGREMAFGDANSTSSFVYPVAMIVEAGLDPVNDLGTIRITGSHANSLKALAEGQVEAAAASFDSFEKAINGGTISAADFVVVGKSDPIPNPPLAMSIKLPADVKDKLRAALNTVHEAPGVTPEMIRGYGGKQVDRYDASISEEMMAPALVTLSGVSGDLRAAIIEKASN
;
A
#
# COMPACT_ATOMS: atom_id res chain seq x y z
N MET A 1 -36.21 -66.22 46.40
CA MET A 1 -36.99 -65.18 45.63
C MET A 1 -36.15 -63.95 45.46
N SER A 2 -35.53 -63.79 44.32
CA SER A 2 -34.60 -62.68 44.04
C SER A 2 -35.20 -61.82 42.92
N LEU A 3 -35.46 -60.56 43.21
CA LEU A 3 -36.02 -59.56 42.29
C LEU A 3 -34.84 -58.82 41.60
N LEU A 4 -34.58 -59.12 40.34
CA LEU A 4 -33.71 -58.31 39.48
C LEU A 4 -34.46 -57.03 39.10
N ARG A 5 -33.93 -55.88 39.43
CA ARG A 5 -34.36 -54.57 38.90
C ARG A 5 -33.42 -54.17 37.77
N THR A 6 -33.95 -54.18 36.56
CA THR A 6 -33.33 -53.65 35.35
C THR A 6 -33.45 -52.12 35.32
N PHE A 7 -32.34 -51.40 35.37
CA PHE A 7 -32.30 -49.96 35.07
C PHE A 7 -32.04 -49.76 33.57
N ALA A 8 -33.02 -49.19 32.91
CA ALA A 8 -32.84 -48.70 31.53
C ALA A 8 -32.31 -47.27 31.57
N ALA A 9 -31.07 -47.06 31.11
CA ALA A 9 -30.47 -45.75 30.96
C ALA A 9 -30.87 -45.21 29.56
N ALA A 10 -31.70 -44.18 29.51
CA ALA A 10 -32.01 -43.44 28.32
C ALA A 10 -30.88 -42.42 28.04
N ALA A 11 -30.09 -42.65 27.02
CA ALA A 11 -29.10 -41.71 26.53
C ALA A 11 -29.78 -40.70 25.59
N THR A 12 -29.99 -39.48 26.04
CA THR A 12 -30.46 -38.36 25.22
C THR A 12 -29.26 -37.76 24.49
N ALA A 13 -29.13 -38.07 23.22
CA ALA A 13 -28.14 -37.44 22.33
C ALA A 13 -28.64 -36.02 21.93
N THR A 14 -28.06 -35.00 22.56
CA THR A 14 -28.27 -33.61 22.17
C THR A 14 -27.44 -33.32 20.90
N ALA A 15 -28.09 -33.28 19.75
CA ALA A 15 -27.48 -32.83 18.52
C ALA A 15 -27.22 -31.32 18.60
N MET A 16 -25.97 -30.91 18.82
CA MET A 16 -25.54 -29.52 18.64
C MET A 16 -25.50 -29.22 17.15
N SER A 17 -26.50 -28.50 16.65
CA SER A 17 -26.48 -27.93 15.31
C SER A 17 -25.44 -26.80 15.30
N ILE A 18 -24.25 -27.05 14.75
CA ILE A 18 -23.26 -26.02 14.44
C ILE A 18 -23.81 -25.29 13.21
N THR A 19 -24.51 -24.21 13.40
CA THR A 19 -24.79 -23.25 12.33
C THR A 19 -23.46 -22.58 11.99
N ALA A 20 -22.85 -23.01 10.89
CA ALA A 20 -21.75 -22.28 10.30
C ALA A 20 -22.30 -20.87 9.93
N VAL A 21 -21.88 -19.87 10.69
CA VAL A 21 -22.08 -18.46 10.30
C VAL A 21 -21.20 -18.25 9.08
N MET A 22 -21.79 -18.44 7.91
CA MET A 22 -21.18 -18.00 6.65
C MET A 22 -21.02 -16.49 6.79
N ALA A 23 -19.79 -15.99 6.81
CA ALA A 23 -19.53 -14.56 6.75
C ALA A 23 -20.26 -14.03 5.51
N GLN A 24 -21.24 -13.18 5.71
CA GLN A 24 -22.02 -12.61 4.62
C GLN A 24 -21.06 -11.79 3.74
N GLN A 25 -20.98 -12.16 2.48
CA GLN A 25 -20.16 -11.42 1.52
C GLN A 25 -20.69 -10.00 1.41
N ALA A 26 -19.81 -9.00 1.46
CA ALA A 26 -20.21 -7.60 1.30
C ALA A 26 -20.85 -7.39 -0.07
N ASP A 27 -21.92 -6.60 -0.13
CA ASP A 27 -22.69 -6.31 -1.34
C ASP A 27 -22.62 -4.83 -1.78
N GLY A 28 -21.87 -4.01 -1.04
CA GLY A 28 -21.70 -2.59 -1.29
C GLY A 28 -22.88 -1.73 -0.87
N SER A 29 -23.87 -2.28 -0.14
CA SER A 29 -24.93 -1.50 0.47
C SER A 29 -24.44 -0.74 1.71
N ALA A 30 -25.23 0.21 2.20
CA ALA A 30 -24.92 0.93 3.43
C ALA A 30 -24.86 0.02 4.67
N SER A 31 -25.57 -1.11 4.67
CA SER A 31 -25.58 -2.09 5.75
C SER A 31 -24.49 -3.17 5.60
N SER A 32 -23.94 -3.33 4.41
CA SER A 32 -22.89 -4.31 4.06
C SER A 32 -21.90 -3.72 3.05
N PRO A 33 -21.15 -2.65 3.45
CA PRO A 33 -20.24 -1.92 2.56
C PRO A 33 -19.07 -2.80 2.11
N TYR A 34 -18.53 -2.54 0.92
CA TYR A 34 -17.27 -3.17 0.51
C TYR A 34 -16.14 -2.74 1.42
N ARG A 35 -15.35 -3.72 1.87
CA ARG A 35 -14.23 -3.49 2.77
C ARG A 35 -13.00 -3.10 1.96
N VAL A 36 -12.45 -1.95 2.29
CA VAL A 36 -11.25 -1.39 1.66
C VAL A 36 -10.11 -1.39 2.65
N MET A 37 -8.92 -1.80 2.25
CA MET A 37 -7.73 -1.64 3.08
C MET A 37 -6.62 -0.94 2.31
N LEU A 38 -6.04 0.08 2.95
CA LEU A 38 -4.97 0.91 2.42
C LEU A 38 -3.63 0.48 3.02
N VAL A 39 -2.54 0.52 2.23
CA VAL A 39 -1.19 0.40 2.79
C VAL A 39 -0.84 1.63 3.63
N PRO A 40 -0.10 1.49 4.74
CA PRO A 40 0.22 2.61 5.64
C PRO A 40 1.39 3.44 5.06
N ALA A 41 1.15 4.21 4.00
CA ALA A 41 2.21 4.93 3.29
C ALA A 41 2.56 6.28 3.93
N ASP A 42 1.65 7.25 3.94
CA ASP A 42 1.98 8.66 4.11
C ASP A 42 1.23 9.40 5.21
N GLY A 43 0.18 8.81 5.77
CA GLY A 43 -0.67 9.49 6.75
C GLY A 43 -0.02 9.65 8.14
N GLY A 44 1.10 8.97 8.37
CA GLY A 44 1.76 8.93 9.69
C GLY A 44 0.94 8.24 10.77
N THR A 45 -0.38 8.25 10.63
CA THR A 45 -1.37 7.58 11.48
C THR A 45 -2.43 6.92 10.61
N GLU A 46 -3.20 5.99 11.20
CA GLU A 46 -4.34 5.36 10.51
C GLU A 46 -5.36 6.40 10.05
N ASP A 47 -5.73 7.34 10.93
CA ASP A 47 -6.70 8.39 10.61
C ASP A 47 -6.20 9.34 9.51
N GLY A 48 -4.92 9.70 9.53
CA GLY A 48 -4.31 10.53 8.49
C GLY A 48 -4.33 9.83 7.13
N THR A 49 -3.93 8.56 7.08
CA THR A 49 -3.98 7.77 5.83
C THR A 49 -5.41 7.60 5.33
N ARG A 50 -6.37 7.33 6.22
CA ARG A 50 -7.79 7.24 5.84
C ARG A 50 -8.32 8.56 5.28
N ALA A 51 -7.95 9.69 5.89
CA ALA A 51 -8.37 11.02 5.46
C ALA A 51 -7.84 11.38 4.05
N ASP A 52 -6.69 10.87 3.67
CA ASP A 52 -6.13 11.09 2.33
C ASP A 52 -7.00 10.49 1.21
N PHE A 53 -7.60 9.31 1.48
CA PHE A 53 -8.29 8.52 0.44
C PHE A 53 -9.81 8.55 0.55
N LYS A 54 -10.36 8.84 1.74
CA LYS A 54 -11.81 8.86 1.96
C LYS A 54 -12.57 9.73 0.95
N PRO A 55 -12.09 10.91 0.54
CA PRO A 55 -12.82 11.75 -0.42
C PRO A 55 -13.15 11.07 -1.74
N VAL A 56 -12.26 10.26 -2.31
CA VAL A 56 -12.55 9.55 -3.57
C VAL A 56 -13.59 8.46 -3.39
N PHE A 57 -13.56 7.72 -2.27
CA PHE A 57 -14.58 6.71 -1.98
C PHE A 57 -15.94 7.35 -1.68
N ASP A 58 -15.98 8.52 -1.03
CA ASP A 58 -17.20 9.31 -0.84
C ASP A 58 -17.76 9.78 -2.20
N ALA A 59 -16.88 10.21 -3.12
CA ALA A 59 -17.30 10.60 -4.48
C ALA A 59 -17.92 9.41 -5.24
N VAL A 60 -17.29 8.23 -5.17
CA VAL A 60 -17.84 7.00 -5.78
C VAL A 60 -19.18 6.64 -5.12
N THR A 61 -19.28 6.73 -3.79
CA THR A 61 -20.56 6.50 -3.08
C THR A 61 -21.65 7.46 -3.54
N GLN A 62 -21.33 8.75 -3.66
CA GLN A 62 -22.26 9.77 -4.14
C GLN A 62 -22.73 9.50 -5.57
N ALA A 63 -21.82 9.08 -6.44
CA ALA A 63 -22.11 8.84 -7.85
C ALA A 63 -22.88 7.53 -8.09
N THR A 64 -22.73 6.51 -7.24
CA THR A 64 -23.19 5.14 -7.54
C THR A 64 -24.10 4.51 -6.49
N GLY A 65 -24.13 5.05 -5.29
CA GLY A 65 -24.78 4.43 -4.13
C GLY A 65 -24.00 3.21 -3.57
N VAL A 66 -22.79 2.95 -4.04
CA VAL A 66 -21.91 1.90 -3.46
C VAL A 66 -21.19 2.46 -2.24
N HIS A 67 -21.27 1.76 -1.12
CA HIS A 67 -20.66 2.15 0.15
C HIS A 67 -19.37 1.38 0.44
N PHE A 68 -18.46 2.02 1.17
CA PHE A 68 -17.14 1.49 1.50
C PHE A 68 -16.83 1.64 3.00
N ASP A 69 -16.25 0.58 3.60
CA ASP A 69 -15.64 0.62 4.94
C ASP A 69 -14.11 0.64 4.77
N ILE A 70 -13.49 1.79 5.07
CA ILE A 70 -12.07 2.03 4.80
C ILE A 70 -11.25 1.81 6.05
N LYS A 71 -10.30 0.89 5.98
CA LYS A 71 -9.30 0.60 7.02
C LYS A 71 -7.89 0.81 6.49
N VAL A 72 -6.95 0.95 7.39
CA VAL A 72 -5.52 1.01 7.08
C VAL A 72 -4.85 -0.23 7.67
N GLY A 73 -4.05 -0.93 6.88
CA GLY A 73 -3.27 -2.05 7.34
C GLY A 73 -2.14 -1.60 8.28
N GLN A 74 -1.76 -2.43 9.22
CA GLN A 74 -0.61 -2.15 10.08
C GLN A 74 0.72 -2.21 9.31
N THR A 75 0.79 -3.07 8.29
CA THR A 75 1.92 -3.25 7.38
C THR A 75 1.39 -3.47 5.97
N TYR A 76 2.26 -3.34 4.96
CA TYR A 76 1.92 -3.70 3.58
C TYR A 76 1.56 -5.19 3.46
N ALA A 77 2.27 -6.07 4.18
CA ALA A 77 1.96 -7.50 4.22
C ALA A 77 0.55 -7.79 4.74
N THR A 78 0.08 -7.05 5.75
CA THR A 78 -1.28 -7.20 6.27
C THR A 78 -2.34 -6.94 5.18
N VAL A 79 -2.12 -5.98 4.29
CA VAL A 79 -3.06 -5.67 3.19
C VAL A 79 -3.06 -6.79 2.15
N ILE A 80 -1.87 -7.33 1.81
CA ILE A 80 -1.74 -8.49 0.91
C ILE A 80 -2.50 -9.69 1.47
N GLU A 81 -2.28 -10.02 2.75
CA GLU A 81 -2.96 -11.17 3.38
C GLU A 81 -4.47 -10.94 3.50
N ALA A 82 -4.91 -9.71 3.77
CA ALA A 82 -6.33 -9.40 3.92
C ALA A 82 -7.13 -9.67 2.63
N ILE A 83 -6.61 -9.28 1.46
CA ILE A 83 -7.30 -9.55 0.18
C ILE A 83 -7.20 -11.03 -0.20
N CYS A 84 -6.09 -11.70 0.10
CA CYS A 84 -5.91 -13.11 -0.20
C CYS A 84 -6.71 -14.06 0.72
N SER A 85 -7.12 -13.56 1.90
CA SER A 85 -7.96 -14.29 2.85
C SER A 85 -9.42 -13.86 2.84
N ASP A 86 -9.86 -13.10 1.84
CA ASP A 86 -11.24 -12.62 1.67
C ASP A 86 -11.73 -11.73 2.83
N VAL A 87 -10.81 -11.09 3.54
CA VAL A 87 -11.13 -10.14 4.61
C VAL A 87 -11.56 -8.80 4.03
N ILE A 88 -11.09 -8.47 2.83
CA ILE A 88 -11.41 -7.22 2.10
C ILE A 88 -11.70 -7.52 0.63
N GLU A 89 -12.46 -6.63 -0.01
CA GLU A 89 -12.78 -6.68 -1.44
C GLU A 89 -11.90 -5.76 -2.27
N ILE A 90 -11.38 -4.67 -1.68
CA ILE A 90 -10.60 -3.66 -2.39
C ILE A 90 -9.35 -3.34 -1.57
N ALA A 91 -8.22 -3.17 -2.26
CA ALA A 91 -6.97 -2.73 -1.65
C ALA A 91 -6.35 -1.59 -2.44
N TRP A 92 -5.68 -0.65 -1.74
CA TRP A 92 -4.77 0.28 -2.37
C TRP A 92 -3.34 -0.20 -2.11
N PHE A 93 -2.63 -0.50 -3.18
CA PHE A 93 -1.28 -1.05 -3.16
C PHE A 93 -0.26 -0.10 -3.80
N GLY A 94 1.03 -0.30 -3.49
CA GLY A 94 2.08 0.06 -4.44
C GLY A 94 2.32 -1.10 -5.43
N PRO A 95 2.97 -0.89 -6.58
CA PRO A 95 3.27 -1.98 -7.52
C PRO A 95 3.94 -3.20 -6.87
N ALA A 96 4.93 -3.00 -5.97
CA ALA A 96 5.62 -4.10 -5.29
C ALA A 96 4.75 -4.91 -4.32
N SER A 97 3.71 -4.32 -3.74
CA SER A 97 2.75 -5.02 -2.89
C SER A 97 1.56 -5.59 -3.65
N TYR A 98 1.24 -5.03 -4.82
CA TYR A 98 0.21 -5.58 -5.71
C TYR A 98 0.63 -6.93 -6.30
N LEU A 99 1.87 -7.04 -6.77
CA LEU A 99 2.34 -8.24 -7.47
C LEU A 99 2.18 -9.54 -6.68
N PRO A 100 2.56 -9.65 -5.40
CA PRO A 100 2.34 -10.87 -4.63
C PRO A 100 0.86 -11.26 -4.51
N ALA A 101 -0.04 -10.28 -4.37
CA ALA A 101 -1.48 -10.53 -4.33
C ALA A 101 -2.00 -11.06 -5.68
N LYS A 102 -1.51 -10.49 -6.79
CA LYS A 102 -1.81 -10.93 -8.15
C LYS A 102 -1.29 -12.34 -8.42
N GLU A 103 0.00 -12.60 -8.14
CA GLU A 103 0.65 -13.90 -8.39
C GLU A 103 -0.01 -15.03 -7.61
N ARG A 104 -0.52 -14.75 -6.43
CA ARG A 104 -1.33 -15.68 -5.63
C ARG A 104 -2.76 -15.85 -6.14
N GLY A 105 -3.16 -15.12 -7.19
CA GLY A 105 -4.51 -15.16 -7.74
C GLY A 105 -5.57 -14.56 -6.77
N CYS A 106 -5.21 -13.57 -5.98
CA CYS A 106 -6.12 -12.93 -5.02
C CYS A 106 -6.72 -11.63 -5.55
N ALA A 107 -5.97 -10.89 -6.37
CA ALA A 107 -6.31 -9.54 -6.79
C ALA A 107 -6.11 -9.33 -8.29
N GLU A 108 -6.88 -8.40 -8.83
CA GLU A 108 -6.74 -7.85 -10.18
C GLU A 108 -6.78 -6.32 -10.13
N LEU A 109 -6.23 -5.65 -11.14
CA LEU A 109 -6.25 -4.19 -11.24
C LEU A 109 -7.68 -3.66 -11.31
N LEU A 110 -7.96 -2.60 -10.56
CA LEU A 110 -9.21 -1.86 -10.62
C LEU A 110 -9.03 -0.51 -11.32
N ALA A 111 -8.14 0.34 -10.81
CA ALA A 111 -7.86 1.65 -11.39
C ALA A 111 -6.54 2.22 -10.88
N VAL A 112 -6.01 3.22 -11.60
CA VAL A 112 -4.92 4.10 -11.14
C VAL A 112 -5.37 5.56 -11.24
N ASP A 113 -4.76 6.42 -10.44
CA ASP A 113 -4.94 7.86 -10.57
C ASP A 113 -4.13 8.41 -11.76
N VAL A 114 -4.68 9.44 -12.39
CA VAL A 114 -4.07 10.18 -13.49
C VAL A 114 -3.90 11.63 -13.04
N ASN A 115 -2.69 12.16 -13.15
CA ASN A 115 -2.37 13.53 -12.82
C ASN A 115 -1.61 14.18 -14.00
N LYS A 116 -2.13 15.29 -14.52
CA LYS A 116 -1.57 15.98 -15.69
C LYS A 116 -1.35 15.06 -16.89
N GLY A 117 -2.31 14.15 -17.09
CA GLY A 117 -2.30 13.20 -18.20
C GLY A 117 -1.34 12.00 -18.04
N ALA A 118 -0.69 11.85 -16.90
CA ALA A 118 0.23 10.75 -16.62
C ALA A 118 -0.17 9.97 -15.38
N SER A 119 0.14 8.67 -15.37
CA SER A 119 -0.07 7.75 -14.24
C SER A 119 1.27 7.21 -13.76
N VAL A 120 2.18 8.12 -13.41
CA VAL A 120 3.51 7.78 -12.91
C VAL A 120 3.89 8.65 -11.70
N TYR A 121 4.72 8.08 -10.84
CA TYR A 121 5.35 8.76 -9.72
C TYR A 121 6.83 8.36 -9.61
N TYR A 122 7.55 8.85 -8.62
CA TYR A 122 8.99 8.63 -8.49
C TYR A 122 9.39 8.26 -7.06
N SER A 123 10.38 7.41 -6.94
CA SER A 123 11.11 7.15 -5.70
C SER A 123 12.27 8.13 -5.57
N GLY A 124 12.58 8.53 -4.33
CA GLY A 124 13.74 9.35 -4.01
C GLY A 124 14.53 8.80 -2.83
N ILE A 125 15.83 9.11 -2.84
CA ILE A 125 16.70 9.02 -1.68
C ILE A 125 17.06 10.44 -1.29
N TYR A 126 16.90 10.77 -0.02
CA TYR A 126 17.06 12.12 0.53
C TYR A 126 18.10 12.12 1.64
N ALA A 127 18.88 13.19 1.75
CA ALA A 127 19.83 13.40 2.82
C ALA A 127 19.81 14.86 3.27
N HIS A 128 20.33 15.13 4.48
CA HIS A 128 20.52 16.50 4.92
C HIS A 128 21.62 17.17 4.08
N LYS A 129 21.43 18.42 3.66
CA LYS A 129 22.38 19.13 2.78
C LYS A 129 23.80 19.23 3.34
N ASN A 130 23.96 19.17 4.67
CA ASN A 130 25.25 19.24 5.34
C ASN A 130 25.84 17.86 5.70
N SER A 131 25.23 16.75 5.24
CA SER A 131 25.68 15.38 5.52
C SER A 131 26.94 14.98 4.73
N GLY A 132 27.26 15.70 3.65
CA GLY A 132 28.30 15.30 2.69
C GLY A 132 27.85 14.21 1.73
N ILE A 133 26.57 13.84 1.72
CA ILE A 133 25.97 12.86 0.81
C ILE A 133 25.35 13.63 -0.36
N ALA A 134 25.96 13.55 -1.54
CA ALA A 134 25.51 14.23 -2.76
C ALA A 134 24.99 13.28 -3.84
N THR A 135 25.48 12.03 -3.83
CA THR A 135 25.13 10.97 -4.78
C THR A 135 24.79 9.67 -4.05
N VAL A 136 24.19 8.72 -4.74
CA VAL A 136 23.88 7.39 -4.18
C VAL A 136 25.16 6.64 -3.76
N ALA A 137 26.27 6.86 -4.47
CA ALA A 137 27.56 6.25 -4.11
C ALA A 137 28.12 6.74 -2.75
N ASP A 138 27.76 7.96 -2.31
CA ASP A 138 28.17 8.51 -1.02
C ASP A 138 27.44 7.87 0.18
N LEU A 139 26.48 6.98 -0.08
CA LEU A 139 25.78 6.22 0.97
C LEU A 139 26.65 5.15 1.62
N LYS A 140 27.85 4.87 1.08
CA LYS A 140 28.78 3.88 1.68
C LYS A 140 29.11 4.26 3.12
N GLY A 141 28.82 3.33 4.04
CA GLY A 141 29.03 3.52 5.48
C GLY A 141 27.99 4.38 6.17
N ARG A 142 26.98 4.91 5.44
CA ARG A 142 25.97 5.84 6.00
C ARG A 142 24.75 5.11 6.55
N GLU A 143 24.13 5.72 7.54
CA GLU A 143 22.87 5.24 8.11
C GLU A 143 21.69 5.55 7.19
N MET A 144 20.88 4.54 6.90
CA MET A 144 19.78 4.63 5.93
C MET A 144 18.45 4.16 6.52
N ALA A 145 17.39 4.95 6.33
CA ALA A 145 16.02 4.54 6.60
C ALA A 145 15.28 4.15 5.31
N PHE A 146 14.69 2.97 5.35
CA PHE A 146 13.70 2.50 4.37
C PHE A 146 12.32 2.44 5.02
N GLY A 147 11.26 2.47 4.19
CA GLY A 147 9.90 2.24 4.66
C GLY A 147 9.60 0.77 4.94
N ASP A 148 8.50 0.24 4.36
CA ASP A 148 8.15 -1.18 4.44
C ASP A 148 8.85 -1.96 3.32
N ALA A 149 9.30 -3.18 3.61
CA ALA A 149 10.00 -4.05 2.63
C ALA A 149 9.17 -4.40 1.38
N ASN A 150 7.84 -4.27 1.46
CA ASN A 150 6.92 -4.43 0.32
C ASN A 150 6.57 -3.09 -0.35
N SER A 151 7.18 -1.98 0.07
CA SER A 151 6.99 -0.69 -0.58
C SER A 151 7.84 -0.59 -1.84
N THR A 152 7.21 -0.17 -2.93
CA THR A 152 7.89 0.08 -4.21
C THR A 152 8.91 1.20 -4.07
N SER A 153 8.50 2.37 -3.60
CA SER A 153 9.27 3.61 -3.67
C SER A 153 9.99 4.02 -2.38
N SER A 154 9.73 3.33 -1.26
CA SER A 154 10.53 3.52 -0.04
C SER A 154 11.41 2.33 0.31
N PHE A 155 11.43 1.28 -0.52
CA PHE A 155 12.30 0.13 -0.34
C PHE A 155 12.88 -0.39 -1.66
N VAL A 156 12.05 -0.94 -2.56
CA VAL A 156 12.54 -1.71 -3.71
C VAL A 156 13.34 -0.83 -4.68
N TYR A 157 12.79 0.29 -5.10
CA TYR A 157 13.48 1.21 -6.01
C TYR A 157 14.73 1.86 -5.38
N PRO A 158 14.70 2.33 -4.12
CA PRO A 158 15.92 2.78 -3.44
C PRO A 158 17.01 1.70 -3.35
N VAL A 159 16.65 0.45 -3.04
CA VAL A 159 17.60 -0.66 -3.04
C VAL A 159 18.18 -0.89 -4.44
N ALA A 160 17.35 -0.86 -5.49
CA ALA A 160 17.82 -0.97 -6.87
C ALA A 160 18.81 0.16 -7.23
N MET A 161 18.49 1.41 -6.90
CA MET A 161 19.39 2.57 -7.14
C MET A 161 20.74 2.40 -6.42
N ILE A 162 20.74 1.83 -5.20
CA ILE A 162 21.98 1.57 -4.44
C ILE A 162 22.81 0.49 -5.13
N VAL A 163 22.18 -0.60 -5.60
CA VAL A 163 22.85 -1.67 -6.36
C VAL A 163 23.40 -1.14 -7.70
N GLU A 164 22.63 -0.34 -8.42
CA GLU A 164 23.04 0.30 -9.68
C GLU A 164 24.22 1.27 -9.50
N ALA A 165 24.33 1.90 -8.32
CA ALA A 165 25.47 2.73 -7.96
C ALA A 165 26.72 1.92 -7.58
N GLY A 166 26.66 0.58 -7.65
CA GLY A 166 27.78 -0.33 -7.35
C GLY A 166 27.96 -0.61 -5.87
N LEU A 167 26.96 -0.32 -5.03
CA LEU A 167 27.00 -0.61 -3.60
C LEU A 167 26.22 -1.90 -3.29
N ASP A 168 26.71 -2.65 -2.31
CA ASP A 168 25.99 -3.74 -1.68
C ASP A 168 25.15 -3.19 -0.52
N PRO A 169 23.80 -3.20 -0.61
CA PRO A 169 22.95 -2.64 0.46
C PRO A 169 23.19 -3.29 1.83
N VAL A 170 23.62 -4.56 1.86
CA VAL A 170 23.85 -5.29 3.11
C VAL A 170 25.22 -4.96 3.70
N ASN A 171 26.26 -4.92 2.88
CA ASN A 171 27.65 -4.82 3.35
C ASN A 171 28.20 -3.40 3.31
N ASP A 172 27.74 -2.55 2.38
CA ASP A 172 28.30 -1.20 2.18
C ASP A 172 27.54 -0.10 2.93
N LEU A 173 26.25 -0.27 3.25
CA LEU A 173 25.53 0.70 4.09
C LEU A 173 25.96 0.55 5.57
N GLY A 174 25.81 1.62 6.33
CA GLY A 174 25.90 1.61 7.79
C GLY A 174 24.68 0.92 8.44
N THR A 175 24.14 1.54 9.49
CA THR A 175 22.91 1.05 10.13
C THR A 175 21.73 1.22 9.18
N ILE A 176 20.89 0.18 9.08
CA ILE A 176 19.63 0.22 8.32
C ILE A 176 18.49 0.26 9.29
N ARG A 177 17.48 1.09 9.02
CA ARG A 177 16.20 1.11 9.76
C ARG A 177 15.05 0.84 8.80
N ILE A 178 14.21 -0.14 9.12
CA ILE A 178 12.92 -0.37 8.45
C ILE A 178 11.84 0.30 9.28
N THR A 179 11.32 1.42 8.81
CA THR A 179 10.45 2.31 9.58
C THR A 179 8.96 2.04 9.38
N GLY A 180 8.61 1.19 8.42
CA GLY A 180 7.24 0.78 8.09
C GLY A 180 6.48 1.74 7.18
N SER A 181 6.92 3.00 7.02
CA SER A 181 6.22 3.97 6.14
C SER A 181 7.16 5.05 5.62
N HIS A 182 6.75 5.74 4.54
CA HIS A 182 7.45 6.91 4.01
C HIS A 182 7.55 8.03 5.02
N ALA A 183 6.42 8.34 5.69
CA ALA A 183 6.35 9.39 6.68
C ALA A 183 7.34 9.16 7.83
N ASN A 184 7.44 7.91 8.32
CA ASN A 184 8.37 7.56 9.40
C ASN A 184 9.84 7.63 8.93
N SER A 185 10.15 7.24 7.68
CA SER A 185 11.50 7.37 7.13
C SER A 185 11.93 8.83 7.04
N LEU A 186 11.06 9.70 6.52
CA LEU A 186 11.33 11.13 6.42
C LEU A 186 11.41 11.80 7.80
N LYS A 187 10.60 11.37 8.76
CA LYS A 187 10.69 11.84 10.15
C LYS A 187 12.00 11.44 10.79
N ALA A 188 12.45 10.19 10.63
CA ALA A 188 13.73 9.74 11.15
C ALA A 188 14.91 10.55 10.58
N LEU A 189 14.85 10.91 9.28
CA LEU A 189 15.81 11.79 8.65
C LEU A 189 15.76 13.21 9.23
N ALA A 190 14.56 13.77 9.38
CA ALA A 190 14.37 15.13 9.92
C ALA A 190 14.86 15.27 11.36
N GLU A 191 14.70 14.22 12.16
CA GLU A 191 15.16 14.16 13.56
C GLU A 191 16.65 13.78 13.69
N GLY A 192 17.36 13.57 12.58
CA GLY A 192 18.79 13.20 12.58
C GLY A 192 19.07 11.79 13.12
N GLN A 193 18.06 10.91 13.11
CA GLN A 193 18.20 9.51 13.53
C GLN A 193 18.87 8.65 12.47
N VAL A 194 18.92 9.12 11.23
CA VAL A 194 19.60 8.53 10.06
C VAL A 194 20.18 9.65 9.21
N GLU A 195 21.18 9.32 8.39
CA GLU A 195 21.84 10.29 7.50
C GLU A 195 21.15 10.38 6.13
N ALA A 196 20.44 9.32 5.72
CA ALA A 196 19.65 9.28 4.49
C ALA A 196 18.33 8.51 4.69
N ALA A 197 17.34 8.83 3.88
CA ALA A 197 16.04 8.16 3.91
C ALA A 197 15.43 7.99 2.52
N ALA A 198 14.69 6.90 2.34
CA ALA A 198 13.95 6.60 1.13
C ALA A 198 12.46 6.93 1.28
N ALA A 199 11.90 7.61 0.28
CA ALA A 199 10.48 7.90 0.19
C ALA A 199 10.09 8.18 -1.27
N SER A 200 8.79 8.22 -1.58
CA SER A 200 8.32 8.78 -2.84
C SER A 200 8.50 10.31 -2.86
N PHE A 201 8.56 10.90 -4.06
CA PHE A 201 8.55 12.36 -4.21
C PHE A 201 7.27 12.98 -3.67
N ASP A 202 6.13 12.32 -3.87
CA ASP A 202 4.84 12.77 -3.33
C ASP A 202 4.85 12.82 -1.79
N SER A 203 5.41 11.79 -1.15
CA SER A 203 5.55 11.75 0.32
C SER A 203 6.52 12.82 0.83
N PHE A 204 7.61 13.09 0.12
CA PHE A 204 8.56 14.14 0.46
C PHE A 204 7.91 15.52 0.34
N GLU A 205 7.18 15.79 -0.75
CA GLU A 205 6.43 17.04 -0.93
C GLU A 205 5.36 17.21 0.16
N LYS A 206 4.63 16.11 0.49
CA LYS A 206 3.66 16.12 1.59
C LYS A 206 4.31 16.47 2.94
N ALA A 207 5.47 15.91 3.23
CA ALA A 207 6.21 16.19 4.46
C ALA A 207 6.67 17.67 4.53
N ILE A 208 7.06 18.28 3.39
CA ILE A 208 7.36 19.72 3.30
C ILE A 208 6.10 20.53 3.55
N ASN A 209 5.01 20.24 2.86
CA ASN A 209 3.74 20.97 2.97
C ASN A 209 3.14 20.87 4.39
N GLY A 210 3.35 19.73 5.07
CA GLY A 210 2.96 19.47 6.45
C GLY A 210 3.93 20.05 7.50
N GLY A 211 5.04 20.66 7.08
CA GLY A 211 6.02 21.25 7.99
C GLY A 211 6.88 20.24 8.77
N THR A 212 6.86 18.97 8.39
CA THR A 212 7.71 17.92 9.00
C THR A 212 9.17 18.10 8.62
N ILE A 213 9.42 18.54 7.37
CA ILE A 213 10.76 18.84 6.83
C ILE A 213 10.75 20.20 6.13
N SER A 214 11.91 20.85 6.10
CA SER A 214 12.13 22.07 5.30
C SER A 214 12.89 21.72 4.03
N ALA A 215 12.31 22.04 2.86
CA ALA A 215 12.96 21.77 1.58
C ALA A 215 14.39 22.38 1.48
N ALA A 216 14.65 23.47 2.22
CA ALA A 216 15.95 24.13 2.24
C ALA A 216 17.05 23.33 2.96
N ASP A 217 16.68 22.34 3.78
CA ASP A 217 17.62 21.58 4.61
C ASP A 217 18.01 20.22 4.05
N PHE A 218 17.32 19.78 2.99
CA PHE A 218 17.52 18.45 2.40
C PHE A 218 17.88 18.53 0.91
N VAL A 219 18.54 17.49 0.44
CA VAL A 219 18.89 17.29 -0.98
C VAL A 219 18.36 15.96 -1.47
N VAL A 220 18.05 15.90 -2.76
CA VAL A 220 17.75 14.67 -3.46
C VAL A 220 19.05 14.02 -3.88
N VAL A 221 19.38 12.89 -3.26
CA VAL A 221 20.59 12.11 -3.52
C VAL A 221 20.42 11.21 -4.74
N GLY A 222 19.24 10.66 -4.92
CA GLY A 222 18.87 9.82 -6.05
C GLY A 222 17.38 9.95 -6.40
N LYS A 223 17.07 9.84 -7.69
CA LYS A 223 15.72 9.80 -8.22
C LYS A 223 15.59 8.61 -9.16
N SER A 224 14.52 7.84 -9.01
CA SER A 224 14.23 6.69 -9.87
C SER A 224 13.76 7.10 -11.27
N ASP A 225 13.75 6.13 -12.18
CA ASP A 225 12.92 6.17 -13.37
C ASP A 225 11.42 6.26 -13.00
N PRO A 226 10.54 6.62 -13.96
CA PRO A 226 9.10 6.66 -13.72
C PRO A 226 8.57 5.31 -13.24
N ILE A 227 7.77 5.34 -12.20
CA ILE A 227 7.09 4.18 -11.61
C ILE A 227 5.60 4.29 -11.92
N PRO A 228 4.91 3.25 -12.40
CA PRO A 228 3.46 3.26 -12.50
C PRO A 228 2.81 3.65 -11.17
N ASN A 229 1.79 4.49 -11.20
CA ASN A 229 1.09 4.92 -9.98
C ASN A 229 0.58 3.73 -9.16
N PRO A 230 0.53 3.87 -7.83
CA PRO A 230 -0.02 2.88 -6.92
C PRO A 230 -1.45 2.50 -7.30
N PRO A 231 -1.73 1.22 -7.62
CA PRO A 231 -3.05 0.83 -8.09
C PRO A 231 -4.05 0.63 -6.95
N LEU A 232 -5.30 0.99 -7.22
CA LEU A 232 -6.44 0.31 -6.63
C LEU A 232 -6.53 -1.08 -7.26
N ALA A 233 -6.68 -2.09 -6.44
CA ALA A 233 -6.92 -3.47 -6.85
C ALA A 233 -8.18 -4.01 -6.18
N MET A 234 -8.81 -5.00 -6.80
CA MET A 234 -10.00 -5.64 -6.24
C MET A 234 -9.84 -7.16 -6.23
N SER A 235 -10.58 -7.81 -5.35
CA SER A 235 -10.61 -9.27 -5.25
C SER A 235 -11.10 -9.88 -6.57
N ILE A 236 -10.40 -10.91 -7.05
CA ILE A 236 -10.84 -11.69 -8.23
C ILE A 236 -12.20 -12.36 -8.00
N LYS A 237 -12.61 -12.54 -6.74
CA LYS A 237 -13.87 -13.21 -6.36
C LYS A 237 -15.10 -12.30 -6.44
N LEU A 238 -14.93 -11.00 -6.63
CA LEU A 238 -16.06 -10.11 -6.87
C LEU A 238 -16.84 -10.55 -8.12
N PRO A 239 -18.18 -10.48 -8.11
CA PRO A 239 -18.99 -10.74 -9.30
C PRO A 239 -18.61 -9.81 -10.46
N ALA A 240 -18.70 -10.31 -11.69
CA ALA A 240 -18.27 -9.58 -12.88
C ALA A 240 -19.00 -8.24 -13.05
N ASP A 241 -20.31 -8.23 -12.81
CA ASP A 241 -21.16 -7.01 -12.86
C ASP A 241 -20.73 -5.96 -11.81
N VAL A 242 -20.31 -6.40 -10.63
CA VAL A 242 -19.76 -5.51 -9.59
C VAL A 242 -18.42 -4.93 -10.04
N LYS A 243 -17.53 -5.75 -10.59
CA LYS A 243 -16.23 -5.29 -11.13
C LYS A 243 -16.44 -4.24 -12.22
N ASP A 244 -17.32 -4.51 -13.16
CA ASP A 244 -17.63 -3.59 -14.26
C ASP A 244 -18.25 -2.28 -13.74
N LYS A 245 -19.15 -2.36 -12.76
CA LYS A 245 -19.74 -1.20 -12.09
C LYS A 245 -18.67 -0.33 -11.41
N LEU A 246 -17.74 -0.93 -10.68
CA LEU A 246 -16.67 -0.21 -9.99
C LEU A 246 -15.70 0.45 -10.99
N ARG A 247 -15.32 -0.24 -12.07
CA ARG A 247 -14.48 0.32 -13.14
C ARG A 247 -15.19 1.51 -13.82
N ALA A 248 -16.43 1.33 -14.21
CA ALA A 248 -17.23 2.40 -14.84
C ALA A 248 -17.34 3.61 -13.91
N ALA A 249 -17.60 3.38 -12.62
CA ALA A 249 -17.70 4.44 -11.63
C ALA A 249 -16.39 5.24 -11.49
N LEU A 250 -15.25 4.56 -11.34
CA LEU A 250 -13.96 5.22 -11.20
C LEU A 250 -13.55 5.99 -12.46
N ASN A 251 -13.86 5.47 -13.64
CA ASN A 251 -13.58 6.18 -14.91
C ASN A 251 -14.32 7.51 -15.04
N THR A 252 -15.50 7.65 -14.43
CA THR A 252 -16.39 8.80 -14.64
C THR A 252 -16.67 9.62 -13.37
N VAL A 253 -16.17 9.18 -12.21
CA VAL A 253 -16.48 9.82 -10.92
C VAL A 253 -16.15 11.31 -10.88
N HIS A 254 -15.09 11.74 -11.58
CA HIS A 254 -14.66 13.14 -11.65
C HIS A 254 -15.64 14.03 -12.39
N GLU A 255 -16.55 13.46 -13.19
CA GLU A 255 -17.60 14.15 -13.95
C GLU A 255 -18.97 14.02 -13.28
N ALA A 256 -19.08 13.27 -12.18
CA ALA A 256 -20.36 12.98 -11.55
C ALA A 256 -20.97 14.22 -10.87
N PRO A 257 -22.29 14.41 -10.94
CA PRO A 257 -22.97 15.54 -10.31
C PRO A 257 -22.66 15.64 -8.80
N GLY A 258 -22.23 16.83 -8.36
CA GLY A 258 -21.90 17.10 -6.96
C GLY A 258 -20.51 16.62 -6.52
N VAL A 259 -19.76 15.94 -7.38
CA VAL A 259 -18.35 15.63 -7.14
C VAL A 259 -17.49 16.82 -7.50
N THR A 260 -16.63 17.25 -6.58
CA THR A 260 -15.72 18.38 -6.82
C THR A 260 -14.30 17.88 -7.09
N PRO A 261 -13.44 18.66 -7.77
CA PRO A 261 -12.05 18.26 -8.00
C PRO A 261 -11.27 17.90 -6.72
N GLU A 262 -11.61 18.55 -5.60
CA GLU A 262 -10.95 18.27 -4.30
C GLU A 262 -11.29 16.90 -3.75
N MET A 263 -12.38 16.27 -4.21
CA MET A 263 -12.74 14.90 -3.83
C MET A 263 -11.94 13.85 -4.61
N ILE A 264 -11.37 14.22 -5.76
CA ILE A 264 -10.59 13.28 -6.59
C ILE A 264 -9.15 13.25 -6.08
N ARG A 265 -8.90 12.31 -5.18
CA ARG A 265 -7.61 12.14 -4.50
C ARG A 265 -6.89 10.90 -5.01
N GLY A 266 -5.60 11.03 -5.22
CA GLY A 266 -4.68 9.95 -5.58
C GLY A 266 -3.73 9.60 -4.42
N TYR A 267 -2.64 8.96 -4.78
CA TYR A 267 -1.63 8.53 -3.82
C TYR A 267 -1.13 9.72 -2.96
N GLY A 268 -0.98 9.46 -1.65
CA GLY A 268 -0.58 10.49 -0.69
C GLY A 268 -1.64 11.56 -0.40
N GLY A 269 -2.87 11.38 -0.89
CA GLY A 269 -3.98 12.33 -0.69
C GLY A 269 -3.89 13.57 -1.58
N LYS A 270 -2.99 13.59 -2.57
CA LYS A 270 -2.91 14.70 -3.52
C LYS A 270 -4.15 14.75 -4.40
N GLN A 271 -4.56 15.95 -4.80
CA GLN A 271 -5.58 16.12 -5.82
C GLN A 271 -5.03 15.63 -7.17
N VAL A 272 -5.85 14.88 -7.90
CA VAL A 272 -5.53 14.34 -9.23
C VAL A 272 -6.66 14.65 -10.21
N ASP A 273 -6.41 14.50 -11.52
CA ASP A 273 -7.39 14.86 -12.53
C ASP A 273 -8.57 13.88 -12.57
N ARG A 274 -8.27 12.59 -12.55
CA ARG A 274 -9.24 11.49 -12.68
C ARG A 274 -8.63 10.15 -12.27
N TYR A 275 -9.45 9.11 -12.31
CA TYR A 275 -9.01 7.72 -12.32
C TYR A 275 -9.08 7.15 -13.74
N ASP A 276 -8.26 6.12 -13.98
CA ASP A 276 -8.30 5.30 -15.19
C ASP A 276 -8.45 3.83 -14.79
N ALA A 277 -9.58 3.24 -15.11
CA ALA A 277 -9.90 1.84 -14.88
C ALA A 277 -9.82 1.00 -16.16
N SER A 278 -9.36 1.59 -17.27
CA SER A 278 -9.06 0.87 -18.54
C SER A 278 -7.64 0.30 -18.57
N ILE A 279 -6.93 0.37 -17.44
CA ILE A 279 -5.57 -0.11 -17.29
C ILE A 279 -5.46 -1.62 -17.47
N SER A 280 -4.33 -2.05 -18.02
CA SER A 280 -3.94 -3.46 -18.13
C SER A 280 -2.69 -3.76 -17.29
N GLU A 281 -2.40 -5.04 -17.12
CA GLU A 281 -1.19 -5.52 -16.45
C GLU A 281 0.11 -5.05 -17.12
N GLU A 282 0.06 -4.75 -18.41
CA GLU A 282 1.20 -4.20 -19.17
C GLU A 282 1.67 -2.85 -18.62
N MET A 283 0.76 -2.07 -18.01
CA MET A 283 1.13 -0.83 -17.33
C MET A 283 2.15 -1.07 -16.20
N MET A 284 2.09 -2.22 -15.53
CA MET A 284 3.02 -2.57 -14.44
C MET A 284 4.36 -3.10 -14.95
N ALA A 285 4.50 -3.42 -16.24
CA ALA A 285 5.70 -4.01 -16.81
C ALA A 285 7.00 -3.22 -16.53
N PRO A 286 7.03 -1.87 -16.60
CA PRO A 286 8.24 -1.13 -16.26
C PRO A 286 8.70 -1.35 -14.81
N ALA A 287 7.75 -1.45 -13.89
CA ALA A 287 8.08 -1.73 -12.49
C ALA A 287 8.61 -3.17 -12.29
N LEU A 288 8.09 -4.15 -13.05
CA LEU A 288 8.49 -5.54 -12.93
C LEU A 288 9.99 -5.76 -13.12
N VAL A 289 10.61 -5.02 -14.04
CA VAL A 289 12.06 -5.11 -14.30
C VAL A 289 12.85 -4.75 -13.04
N THR A 290 12.57 -3.60 -12.45
CA THR A 290 13.23 -3.16 -11.22
C THR A 290 12.90 -4.08 -10.03
N LEU A 291 11.64 -4.49 -9.90
CA LEU A 291 11.18 -5.35 -8.81
C LEU A 291 11.86 -6.72 -8.85
N SER A 292 12.09 -7.28 -10.03
CA SER A 292 12.81 -8.56 -10.20
C SER A 292 14.29 -8.46 -9.88
N GLY A 293 14.90 -7.28 -10.04
CA GLY A 293 16.31 -7.01 -9.71
C GLY A 293 16.58 -7.00 -8.19
N VAL A 294 15.55 -6.80 -7.37
CA VAL A 294 15.66 -6.86 -5.90
C VAL A 294 15.05 -8.17 -5.41
N SER A 295 15.90 -9.22 -5.40
CA SER A 295 15.47 -10.59 -5.06
C SER A 295 14.90 -10.71 -3.64
N GLY A 296 14.13 -11.78 -3.41
CA GLY A 296 13.63 -12.11 -2.07
C GLY A 296 14.73 -12.30 -1.04
N ASP A 297 15.84 -12.93 -1.44
CA ASP A 297 17.02 -13.15 -0.58
C ASP A 297 17.70 -11.83 -0.20
N LEU A 298 17.84 -10.90 -1.15
CA LEU A 298 18.38 -9.57 -0.87
C LEU A 298 17.49 -8.79 0.10
N ARG A 299 16.18 -8.83 -0.10
CA ARG A 299 15.21 -8.21 0.83
C ARG A 299 15.32 -8.80 2.23
N ALA A 300 15.38 -10.14 2.34
CA ALA A 300 15.52 -10.82 3.62
C ALA A 300 16.82 -10.45 4.33
N ALA A 301 17.95 -10.39 3.61
CA ALA A 301 19.24 -10.00 4.17
C ALA A 301 19.25 -8.53 4.68
N ILE A 302 18.61 -7.61 3.96
CA ILE A 302 18.47 -6.21 4.41
C ILE A 302 17.59 -6.13 5.68
N ILE A 303 16.49 -6.88 5.74
CA ILE A 303 15.61 -6.92 6.92
C ILE A 303 16.37 -7.52 8.13
N GLU A 304 17.13 -8.59 7.92
CA GLU A 304 17.95 -9.21 8.96
C GLU A 304 18.98 -8.22 9.51
N LYS A 305 19.70 -7.52 8.62
CA LYS A 305 20.65 -6.47 9.03
C LYS A 305 19.98 -5.35 9.82
N ALA A 306 18.78 -4.94 9.44
CA ALA A 306 18.04 -3.89 10.14
C ALA A 306 17.52 -4.31 11.53
N SER A 307 17.50 -5.62 11.83
CA SER A 307 17.00 -6.20 13.09
C SER A 307 18.13 -6.43 14.11
N ASN A 308 19.40 -6.30 13.69
CA ASN A 308 20.60 -6.49 14.51
C ASN A 308 21.21 -5.14 14.92
#